data_a07c9af3eb14ddbd78c11ba3746ec5c0
#
_entry.id   a07c9af3eb14ddbd78c11ba3746ec5c0
#
_cell.length_a   1.000
_cell.length_b   1.000
_cell.length_c   1.000
_cell.angle_alpha   90.00
_cell.angle_beta   90.00
_cell.angle_gamma   90.00
#
_symmetry.space_group_name_H-M   'P 1'
#
loop_
_entity.id
_entity.type
_entity.pdbx_description
1 polymer ?
#
loop_
_entity_poly.entity_id
_entity_poly.type
_entity_poly.pdbx_seq_one_letter_code
_entity_poly.pdbx_strand_id
1 'polypeptide(L)'
;KVAQHTYSGMIYNGWLGGTLLFDEYDNVMCPLPLFHVLACNVILMSMMSSGGHVIFPTPAGYRGEGVFDNFWKLIERWKVTFIVGVPTAISALMQRPVDADISSVKSSFSGSAPLPIELYKRFEEASGVNIVEGYGLTEATCLVSFNPIDGTKKIGSVGVRLPYCLIKVVKKDEDVLVECAANEIGEICVSNPG
;
A
#
# COMPACT_ATOMS: atom_id res chain seq x y z
N LYS A 1 7.77 -7.27 21.17
CA LYS A 1 6.47 -7.91 20.85
C LYS A 1 6.60 -8.58 19.50
N VAL A 2 5.93 -9.70 19.29
CA VAL A 2 5.95 -10.49 18.04
C VAL A 2 4.51 -10.67 17.61
N ALA A 3 4.20 -10.37 16.33
CA ALA A 3 2.92 -10.73 15.72
C ALA A 3 3.04 -12.16 15.17
N GLN A 4 2.03 -12.97 15.40
CA GLN A 4 1.93 -14.32 14.84
C GLN A 4 1.13 -14.27 13.55
N HIS A 5 1.68 -14.86 12.50
CA HIS A 5 1.00 -14.97 11.20
C HIS A 5 0.74 -16.44 10.89
N THR A 6 -0.40 -16.69 10.26
CA THR A 6 -0.73 -18.00 9.72
C THR A 6 -0.38 -18.05 8.23
N TYR A 7 -0.07 -19.22 7.69
CA TYR A 7 0.07 -19.38 6.24
C TYR A 7 -1.22 -19.01 5.50
N SER A 8 -2.38 -19.31 6.09
CA SER A 8 -3.68 -18.92 5.55
C SER A 8 -3.81 -17.41 5.39
N GLY A 9 -3.41 -16.63 6.41
CA GLY A 9 -3.43 -15.18 6.35
C GLY A 9 -2.49 -14.60 5.31
N MET A 10 -1.28 -15.18 5.17
CA MET A 10 -0.33 -14.77 4.13
C MET A 10 -0.89 -15.05 2.72
N ILE A 11 -1.45 -16.25 2.49
CA ILE A 11 -2.07 -16.63 1.22
C ILE A 11 -3.27 -15.73 0.92
N TYR A 12 -4.10 -15.41 1.93
CA TYR A 12 -5.23 -14.51 1.79
C TYR A 12 -4.79 -13.11 1.32
N ASN A 13 -3.72 -12.54 1.89
CA ASN A 13 -3.20 -11.25 1.44
C ASN A 13 -2.66 -11.31 0.01
N GLY A 14 -1.96 -12.39 -0.35
CA GLY A 14 -1.50 -12.63 -1.71
C GLY A 14 -2.65 -12.72 -2.71
N TRP A 15 -3.71 -13.46 -2.34
CA TRP A 15 -4.93 -13.56 -3.15
C TRP A 15 -5.63 -12.21 -3.31
N LEU A 16 -5.75 -11.42 -2.25
CA LEU A 16 -6.34 -10.07 -2.32
C LEU A 16 -5.66 -9.22 -3.37
N GLY A 17 -4.32 -9.13 -3.30
CA GLY A 17 -3.57 -8.31 -4.25
C GLY A 17 -3.58 -8.87 -5.66
N GLY A 18 -3.42 -10.18 -5.83
CA GLY A 18 -3.47 -10.83 -7.15
C GLY A 18 -4.86 -10.84 -7.80
N THR A 19 -5.93 -10.60 -7.01
CA THR A 19 -7.29 -10.54 -7.55
C THR A 19 -7.79 -9.11 -7.77
N LEU A 20 -7.36 -8.18 -6.91
CA LEU A 20 -7.94 -6.83 -6.86
C LEU A 20 -6.98 -5.73 -7.32
N LEU A 21 -5.67 -5.98 -7.31
CA LEU A 21 -4.67 -4.94 -7.51
C LEU A 21 -3.75 -5.20 -8.70
N PHE A 22 -3.32 -6.44 -8.93
CA PHE A 22 -2.26 -6.78 -9.88
C PHE A 22 -2.67 -7.90 -10.81
N ASP A 23 -2.13 -7.87 -12.02
CA ASP A 23 -2.25 -8.92 -13.02
C ASP A 23 -0.87 -9.47 -13.46
N GLU A 24 -0.88 -10.42 -14.37
CA GLU A 24 0.34 -11.08 -14.90
C GLU A 24 1.25 -10.15 -15.72
N TYR A 25 0.74 -9.00 -16.16
CA TYR A 25 1.48 -8.00 -16.95
C TYR A 25 2.07 -6.89 -16.08
N ASP A 26 1.84 -6.94 -14.77
CA ASP A 26 2.32 -5.89 -13.88
C ASP A 26 3.77 -6.08 -13.48
N ASN A 27 4.48 -4.95 -13.46
CA ASN A 27 5.83 -4.81 -12.95
C ASN A 27 5.79 -3.94 -11.70
N VAL A 28 6.00 -4.51 -10.53
CA VAL A 28 5.97 -3.77 -9.26
C VAL A 28 7.38 -3.65 -8.70
N MET A 29 7.84 -2.44 -8.53
CA MET A 29 9.08 -2.21 -7.82
C MET A 29 8.81 -2.24 -6.31
N CYS A 30 9.49 -3.15 -5.60
CA CYS A 30 9.40 -3.31 -4.15
C CYS A 30 10.65 -2.75 -3.46
N PRO A 31 10.70 -1.46 -3.13
CA PRO A 31 11.83 -0.86 -2.43
C PRO A 31 11.68 -0.89 -0.91
N LEU A 32 10.75 -1.71 -0.41
CA LEU A 32 10.47 -1.91 1.01
C LEU A 32 11.15 -3.18 1.54
N PRO A 33 11.51 -3.23 2.82
CA PRO A 33 12.15 -4.42 3.40
C PRO A 33 11.18 -5.60 3.48
N LEU A 34 11.62 -6.78 3.05
CA LEU A 34 10.79 -8.01 3.04
C LEU A 34 10.41 -8.54 4.42
N PHE A 35 11.01 -8.05 5.50
CA PHE A 35 10.55 -8.37 6.85
C PHE A 35 9.32 -7.56 7.28
N HIS A 36 8.89 -6.59 6.47
CA HIS A 36 7.66 -5.84 6.70
C HIS A 36 6.49 -6.49 5.93
N VAL A 37 5.34 -6.63 6.58
CA VAL A 37 4.16 -7.31 6.02
C VAL A 37 3.68 -6.71 4.71
N LEU A 38 3.82 -5.41 4.48
CA LEU A 38 3.46 -4.77 3.22
C LEU A 38 4.32 -5.30 2.05
N ALA A 39 5.63 -5.40 2.25
CA ALA A 39 6.52 -5.91 1.20
C ALA A 39 6.35 -7.41 0.98
N CYS A 40 6.33 -8.20 2.05
CA CYS A 40 6.26 -9.65 1.97
C CYS A 40 4.86 -10.14 1.59
N ASN A 41 3.84 -9.78 2.38
CA ASN A 41 2.51 -10.39 2.25
C ASN A 41 1.66 -9.70 1.17
N VAL A 42 1.81 -8.39 0.96
CA VAL A 42 1.02 -7.68 -0.05
C VAL A 42 1.73 -7.68 -1.39
N ILE A 43 2.98 -7.19 -1.45
CA ILE A 43 3.62 -7.07 -2.76
C ILE A 43 4.11 -8.41 -3.28
N LEU A 44 5.02 -9.06 -2.54
CA LEU A 44 5.63 -10.30 -3.04
C LEU A 44 4.61 -11.42 -3.24
N MET A 45 3.76 -11.70 -2.23
CA MET A 45 2.77 -12.77 -2.32
C MET A 45 1.70 -12.47 -3.38
N SER A 46 1.28 -11.21 -3.56
CA SER A 46 0.32 -10.85 -4.60
C SER A 46 0.88 -11.04 -6.00
N MET A 47 2.12 -10.62 -6.22
CA MET A 47 2.79 -10.80 -7.52
C MET A 47 3.04 -12.27 -7.82
N MET A 48 3.36 -13.08 -6.81
CA MET A 48 3.43 -14.55 -6.96
C MET A 48 2.06 -15.15 -7.30
N SER A 49 0.98 -14.60 -6.76
CA SER A 49 -0.40 -15.06 -7.02
C SER A 49 -0.90 -14.65 -8.40
N SER A 50 -0.57 -13.44 -8.87
CA SER A 50 -1.00 -12.92 -10.18
C SER A 50 -0.11 -13.38 -11.34
N GLY A 51 1.12 -13.84 -11.05
CA GLY A 51 2.12 -14.14 -12.07
C GLY A 51 2.90 -12.91 -12.56
N GLY A 52 2.73 -11.77 -11.94
CA GLY A 52 3.43 -10.52 -12.28
C GLY A 52 4.90 -10.51 -11.85
N HIS A 53 5.59 -9.44 -12.16
CA HIS A 53 7.02 -9.29 -11.97
C HIS A 53 7.36 -8.36 -10.81
N VAL A 54 8.17 -8.82 -9.85
CA VAL A 54 8.68 -8.00 -8.74
C VAL A 54 10.11 -7.56 -9.02
N ILE A 55 10.37 -6.28 -8.85
CA ILE A 55 11.68 -5.66 -9.04
C ILE A 55 12.19 -5.18 -7.68
N PHE A 56 13.33 -5.69 -7.25
CA PHE A 56 14.03 -5.23 -6.05
C PHE A 56 15.17 -4.29 -6.49
N PRO A 57 15.09 -2.96 -6.21
CA PRO A 57 16.10 -2.02 -6.69
C PRO A 57 17.46 -2.27 -6.05
N THR A 58 17.48 -2.59 -4.76
CA THR A 58 18.68 -2.98 -4.00
C THR A 58 18.27 -3.84 -2.79
N PRO A 59 19.17 -4.60 -2.16
CA PRO A 59 18.90 -5.29 -0.91
C PRO A 59 18.48 -4.37 0.24
N ALA A 60 18.89 -3.08 0.19
CA ALA A 60 18.53 -2.06 1.16
C ALA A 60 17.23 -1.30 0.81
N GLY A 61 16.57 -1.64 -0.30
CA GLY A 61 15.37 -0.97 -0.78
C GLY A 61 15.59 0.54 -1.00
N TYR A 62 14.69 1.37 -0.50
CA TYR A 62 14.82 2.85 -0.57
C TYR A 62 16.08 3.40 0.08
N ARG A 63 16.69 2.68 1.04
CA ARG A 63 17.93 3.10 1.70
C ARG A 63 19.19 2.80 0.89
N GLY A 64 19.04 2.09 -0.23
CA GLY A 64 20.15 1.82 -1.14
C GLY A 64 20.71 3.10 -1.72
N GLU A 65 22.03 3.17 -1.82
CA GLU A 65 22.72 4.33 -2.41
C GLU A 65 22.20 4.59 -3.82
N GLY A 66 21.87 5.84 -4.12
CA GLY A 66 21.40 6.28 -5.43
C GLY A 66 19.98 5.86 -5.81
N VAL A 67 19.25 5.10 -4.98
CA VAL A 67 17.89 4.64 -5.31
C VAL A 67 16.95 5.82 -5.52
N PHE A 68 16.93 6.80 -4.61
CA PHE A 68 16.08 7.99 -4.76
C PHE A 68 16.49 8.85 -5.96
N ASP A 69 17.79 8.98 -6.23
CA ASP A 69 18.31 9.84 -7.31
C ASP A 69 18.08 9.22 -8.70
N ASN A 70 17.92 7.91 -8.77
CA ASN A 70 17.64 7.18 -10.02
C ASN A 70 16.23 6.58 -10.06
N PHE A 71 15.35 6.93 -9.12
CA PHE A 71 14.06 6.26 -8.97
C PHE A 71 13.22 6.30 -10.25
N TRP A 72 13.08 7.48 -10.86
CA TRP A 72 12.28 7.63 -12.07
C TRP A 72 12.90 6.89 -13.28
N LYS A 73 14.23 6.86 -13.37
CA LYS A 73 14.95 6.08 -14.40
C LYS A 73 14.81 4.57 -14.20
N LEU A 74 14.71 4.11 -12.96
CA LEU A 74 14.41 2.70 -12.67
C LEU A 74 12.99 2.35 -13.11
N ILE A 75 12.02 3.24 -12.90
CA ILE A 75 10.64 3.07 -13.39
C ILE A 75 10.62 2.95 -14.92
N GLU A 76 11.28 3.87 -15.62
CA GLU A 76 11.39 3.84 -17.09
C GLU A 76 12.04 2.57 -17.58
N ARG A 77 13.20 2.21 -17.01
CA ARG A 77 13.98 1.04 -17.41
C ARG A 77 13.22 -0.26 -17.29
N TRP A 78 12.49 -0.43 -16.19
CA TRP A 78 11.80 -1.68 -15.88
C TRP A 78 10.31 -1.64 -16.19
N LYS A 79 9.84 -0.56 -16.82
CA LYS A 79 8.43 -0.34 -17.15
C LYS A 79 7.51 -0.64 -15.96
N VAL A 80 7.88 -0.07 -14.83
CA VAL A 80 7.14 -0.26 -13.56
C VAL A 80 5.72 0.25 -13.73
N THR A 81 4.75 -0.59 -13.35
CA THR A 81 3.32 -0.27 -13.44
C THR A 81 2.74 0.27 -12.15
N PHE A 82 3.31 -0.10 -11.01
CA PHE A 82 2.86 0.38 -9.71
C PHE A 82 4.02 0.82 -8.82
N ILE A 83 3.91 2.03 -8.31
CA ILE A 83 4.82 2.58 -7.30
C ILE A 83 4.27 2.24 -5.92
N VAL A 84 5.11 1.70 -5.04
CA VAL A 84 4.75 1.43 -3.66
C VAL A 84 5.62 2.27 -2.73
N GLY A 85 4.98 3.07 -1.90
CA GLY A 85 5.68 3.96 -0.99
C GLY A 85 4.98 4.13 0.35
N VAL A 86 5.73 4.73 1.26
CA VAL A 86 5.21 5.30 2.50
C VAL A 86 5.33 6.81 2.41
N PRO A 87 4.58 7.61 3.18
CA PRO A 87 4.58 9.06 3.03
C PRO A 87 5.98 9.72 3.07
N THR A 88 6.88 9.19 3.91
CA THR A 88 8.27 9.69 3.99
C THR A 88 9.06 9.43 2.71
N ALA A 89 8.86 8.28 2.06
CA ALA A 89 9.51 7.97 0.78
C ALA A 89 8.93 8.82 -0.36
N ILE A 90 7.61 9.00 -0.41
CA ILE A 90 6.94 9.89 -1.37
C ILE A 90 7.46 11.32 -1.20
N SER A 91 7.57 11.81 0.04
CA SER A 91 8.15 13.13 0.31
C SER A 91 9.59 13.28 -0.19
N ALA A 92 10.41 12.24 -0.02
CA ALA A 92 11.80 12.23 -0.50
C ALA A 92 11.87 12.20 -2.05
N LEU A 93 10.97 11.48 -2.70
CA LEU A 93 10.86 11.49 -4.18
C LEU A 93 10.49 12.87 -4.70
N MET A 94 9.60 13.59 -4.01
CA MET A 94 9.18 14.94 -4.40
C MET A 94 10.26 16.02 -4.21
N GLN A 95 11.44 15.69 -3.71
CA GLN A 95 12.61 16.57 -3.74
C GLN A 95 13.39 16.48 -5.07
N ARG A 96 12.98 15.58 -5.96
CA ARG A 96 13.63 15.31 -7.24
C ARG A 96 12.67 15.51 -8.39
N PRO A 97 13.13 16.07 -9.54
CA PRO A 97 12.27 16.16 -10.71
C PRO A 97 11.93 14.76 -11.25
N VAL A 98 10.77 14.65 -11.87
CA VAL A 98 10.42 13.47 -12.67
C VAL A 98 11.13 13.61 -14.01
N ASP A 99 12.31 12.99 -14.14
CA ASP A 99 13.27 13.18 -15.24
C ASP A 99 13.34 11.95 -16.19
N ALA A 100 12.29 11.14 -16.21
CA ALA A 100 12.22 9.91 -17.01
C ALA A 100 10.79 9.64 -17.52
N ASP A 101 10.65 8.74 -18.50
CA ASP A 101 9.35 8.28 -19.00
C ASP A 101 8.69 7.33 -17.97
N ILE A 102 7.66 7.81 -17.33
CA ILE A 102 6.85 7.05 -16.36
C ILE A 102 5.46 6.67 -16.88
N SER A 103 5.25 6.72 -18.19
CA SER A 103 3.96 6.42 -18.83
C SER A 103 3.45 4.99 -18.58
N SER A 104 4.34 4.09 -18.16
CA SER A 104 3.97 2.72 -17.75
C SER A 104 3.22 2.68 -16.40
N VAL A 105 3.33 3.71 -15.57
CA VAL A 105 2.78 3.69 -14.22
C VAL A 105 1.26 3.87 -14.24
N LYS A 106 0.54 2.85 -13.79
CA LYS A 106 -0.92 2.85 -13.67
C LYS A 106 -1.39 3.59 -12.41
N SER A 107 -0.70 3.38 -11.28
CA SER A 107 -1.05 3.98 -9.99
C SER A 107 0.11 3.93 -8.99
N SER A 108 -0.01 4.68 -7.91
CA SER A 108 0.90 4.63 -6.75
C SER A 108 0.13 4.24 -5.49
N PHE A 109 0.70 3.38 -4.66
CA PHE A 109 0.12 2.96 -3.39
C PHE A 109 0.85 3.62 -2.22
N SER A 110 0.08 4.19 -1.31
CA SER A 110 0.58 4.72 -0.04
C SER A 110 -0.10 4.03 1.13
N GLY A 111 0.68 3.65 2.13
CA GLY A 111 0.21 3.01 3.34
C GLY A 111 1.16 3.19 4.51
N SER A 112 0.93 2.45 5.58
CA SER A 112 1.71 2.45 6.83
C SER A 112 1.60 3.72 7.67
N ALA A 113 1.16 4.84 7.12
CA ALA A 113 0.88 6.09 7.82
C ALA A 113 -0.09 6.94 6.98
N PRO A 114 -0.85 7.86 7.60
CA PRO A 114 -1.68 8.80 6.86
C PRO A 114 -0.86 9.66 5.89
N LEU A 115 -1.33 9.79 4.66
CA LEU A 115 -0.69 10.64 3.66
C LEU A 115 -1.20 12.08 3.80
N PRO A 116 -0.34 13.08 4.06
CA PRO A 116 -0.76 14.47 4.09
C PRO A 116 -1.37 14.89 2.75
N ILE A 117 -2.51 15.58 2.79
CA ILE A 117 -3.27 15.99 1.60
C ILE A 117 -2.40 16.82 0.64
N GLU A 118 -1.56 17.70 1.17
CA GLU A 118 -0.64 18.53 0.37
C GLU A 118 0.41 17.68 -0.35
N LEU A 119 0.91 16.62 0.29
CA LEU A 119 1.85 15.69 -0.33
C LEU A 119 1.17 14.86 -1.42
N TYR A 120 -0.06 14.42 -1.17
CA TYR A 120 -0.91 13.75 -2.14
C TYR A 120 -1.05 14.59 -3.43
N LYS A 121 -1.52 15.83 -3.30
CA LYS A 121 -1.72 16.75 -4.44
C LYS A 121 -0.41 17.00 -5.19
N ARG A 122 0.64 17.33 -4.46
CA ARG A 122 1.96 17.62 -5.04
C ARG A 122 2.52 16.43 -5.83
N PHE A 123 2.31 15.20 -5.35
CA PHE A 123 2.75 14.01 -6.08
C PHE A 123 1.95 13.82 -7.37
N GLU A 124 0.63 13.92 -7.32
CA GLU A 124 -0.22 13.79 -8.52
C GLU A 124 0.07 14.89 -9.55
N GLU A 125 0.27 16.13 -9.12
CA GLU A 125 0.63 17.25 -9.99
C GLU A 125 2.00 17.06 -10.66
N ALA A 126 2.99 16.57 -9.92
CA ALA A 126 4.35 16.41 -10.43
C ALA A 126 4.51 15.18 -11.33
N SER A 127 3.82 14.09 -11.04
CA SER A 127 3.98 12.81 -11.74
C SER A 127 2.87 12.49 -12.74
N GLY A 128 1.69 13.10 -12.60
CA GLY A 128 0.48 12.69 -13.32
C GLY A 128 -0.08 11.34 -12.87
N VAL A 129 0.47 10.73 -11.82
CA VAL A 129 0.10 9.41 -11.31
C VAL A 129 -0.80 9.52 -10.11
N ASN A 130 -1.94 8.85 -10.16
CA ASN A 130 -2.86 8.79 -9.03
C ASN A 130 -2.26 8.03 -7.84
N ILE A 131 -2.45 8.54 -6.62
CA ILE A 131 -2.16 7.81 -5.39
C ILE A 131 -3.44 7.14 -4.87
N VAL A 132 -3.28 5.93 -4.36
CA VAL A 132 -4.33 5.17 -3.68
C VAL A 132 -3.84 4.85 -2.27
N GLU A 133 -4.64 5.24 -1.28
CA GLU A 133 -4.33 4.94 0.12
C GLU A 133 -5.01 3.65 0.57
N GLY A 134 -4.28 2.88 1.37
CA GLY A 134 -4.78 1.68 2.03
C GLY A 134 -4.41 1.66 3.51
N TYR A 135 -5.17 0.88 4.28
CA TYR A 135 -4.92 0.65 5.68
C TYR A 135 -4.73 -0.83 5.96
N GLY A 136 -3.81 -1.09 6.85
CA GLY A 136 -3.53 -2.41 7.37
C GLY A 136 -2.63 -2.33 8.60
N LEU A 137 -2.49 -3.46 9.25
CA LEU A 137 -1.67 -3.60 10.46
C LEU A 137 -1.00 -4.97 10.46
N THR A 138 0.14 -5.04 11.13
CA THR A 138 0.91 -6.29 11.21
C THR A 138 0.09 -7.41 11.85
N GLU A 139 -0.69 -7.09 12.87
CA GLU A 139 -1.53 -8.03 13.62
C GLU A 139 -2.70 -8.61 12.81
N ALA A 140 -3.05 -8.01 11.68
CA ALA A 140 -4.05 -8.52 10.72
C ALA A 140 -3.39 -9.01 9.41
N THR A 141 -2.15 -9.43 9.47
CA THR A 141 -1.31 -9.91 8.35
C THR A 141 -1.14 -8.94 7.19
N CYS A 142 -1.65 -7.77 7.24
CA CYS A 142 -1.47 -6.53 6.52
C CYS A 142 -2.78 -5.85 6.09
N LEU A 143 -3.31 -6.14 4.89
CA LEU A 143 -4.38 -5.35 4.29
C LEU A 143 -5.75 -5.56 4.95
N VAL A 144 -6.44 -4.45 5.22
CA VAL A 144 -7.76 -4.41 5.84
C VAL A 144 -8.75 -3.61 4.98
N SER A 145 -8.32 -2.43 4.50
CA SER A 145 -9.13 -1.58 3.62
C SER A 145 -8.25 -0.90 2.57
N PHE A 146 -8.89 -0.47 1.48
CA PHE A 146 -8.21 0.13 0.35
C PHE A 146 -9.16 1.04 -0.44
N ASN A 147 -8.67 2.17 -0.97
CA ASN A 147 -9.43 2.96 -1.91
C ASN A 147 -9.50 2.25 -3.27
N PRO A 148 -10.64 2.26 -3.98
CA PRO A 148 -10.75 1.64 -5.30
C PRO A 148 -9.76 2.26 -6.29
N ILE A 149 -9.07 1.44 -7.09
CA ILE A 149 -8.16 1.93 -8.13
C ILE A 149 -8.96 2.63 -9.22
N ASP A 150 -10.02 2.00 -9.71
CA ASP A 150 -10.86 2.47 -10.82
C ASP A 150 -12.16 3.14 -10.35
N GLY A 151 -12.29 3.41 -9.06
CA GLY A 151 -13.50 3.98 -8.47
C GLY A 151 -13.31 5.37 -7.89
N THR A 152 -14.33 5.84 -7.18
CA THR A 152 -14.26 7.11 -6.46
C THR A 152 -13.31 6.99 -5.28
N LYS A 153 -12.22 7.73 -5.34
CA LYS A 153 -11.24 7.84 -4.25
C LYS A 153 -11.67 8.96 -3.31
N LYS A 154 -11.52 8.74 -2.03
CA LYS A 154 -11.74 9.76 -1.01
C LYS A 154 -10.40 10.10 -0.35
N ILE A 155 -9.84 11.25 -0.69
CA ILE A 155 -8.57 11.73 -0.13
C ILE A 155 -8.69 11.86 1.40
N GLY A 156 -7.69 11.35 2.11
CA GLY A 156 -7.68 11.32 3.58
C GLY A 156 -8.56 10.22 4.17
N SER A 157 -9.02 9.28 3.35
CA SER A 157 -9.71 8.06 3.79
C SER A 157 -8.91 6.84 3.37
N VAL A 158 -8.93 5.81 4.20
CA VAL A 158 -8.31 4.50 3.90
C VAL A 158 -9.20 3.58 3.06
N GLY A 159 -10.27 4.12 2.51
CA GLY A 159 -11.15 3.42 1.57
C GLY A 159 -12.18 2.51 2.20
N VAL A 160 -12.54 1.46 1.48
CA VAL A 160 -13.55 0.48 1.87
C VAL A 160 -12.91 -0.81 2.38
N ARG A 161 -13.62 -1.53 3.23
CA ARG A 161 -13.16 -2.83 3.72
C ARG A 161 -12.93 -3.81 2.58
N LEU A 162 -11.89 -4.60 2.68
CA LEU A 162 -11.59 -5.65 1.72
C LEU A 162 -12.46 -6.91 1.92
N PRO A 163 -12.58 -7.78 0.91
CA PRO A 163 -13.32 -9.02 1.03
C PRO A 163 -12.91 -9.83 2.27
N TYR A 164 -13.90 -10.42 2.95
CA TYR A 164 -13.74 -11.18 4.20
C TYR A 164 -13.17 -10.41 5.40
N CYS A 165 -12.93 -9.10 5.27
CA CYS A 165 -12.65 -8.23 6.42
C CYS A 165 -13.94 -7.74 7.06
N LEU A 166 -13.99 -7.80 8.39
CA LEU A 166 -14.98 -7.12 9.21
C LEU A 166 -14.28 -5.97 9.93
N ILE A 167 -14.85 -4.79 9.82
CA ILE A 167 -14.32 -3.58 10.45
C ILE A 167 -15.43 -2.93 11.27
N LYS A 168 -15.14 -2.60 12.51
CA LYS A 168 -15.98 -1.78 13.37
C LYS A 168 -15.15 -0.68 14.01
N VAL A 169 -15.76 0.46 14.24
CA VAL A 169 -15.21 1.50 15.09
C VAL A 169 -15.97 1.47 16.39
N VAL A 170 -15.27 1.29 17.49
CA VAL A 170 -15.88 1.13 18.82
C VAL A 170 -15.32 2.14 19.81
N LYS A 171 -16.09 2.44 20.83
CA LYS A 171 -15.64 3.17 22.02
C LYS A 171 -15.96 2.35 23.26
N LYS A 172 -15.16 2.52 24.28
CA LYS A 172 -15.43 1.93 25.59
C LYS A 172 -16.43 2.81 26.31
N ASP A 173 -17.56 2.22 26.68
CA ASP A 173 -18.58 2.82 27.55
C ASP A 173 -18.68 1.95 28.81
N GLU A 174 -18.21 2.47 29.94
CA GLU A 174 -17.91 1.69 31.14
C GLU A 174 -17.00 0.48 30.84
N ASP A 175 -17.52 -0.74 30.90
CA ASP A 175 -16.81 -1.99 30.58
C ASP A 175 -17.32 -2.67 29.31
N VAL A 176 -18.18 -2.01 28.52
CA VAL A 176 -18.75 -2.54 27.28
C VAL A 176 -18.18 -1.80 26.07
N LEU A 177 -17.87 -2.54 25.03
CA LEU A 177 -17.52 -1.95 23.73
C LEU A 177 -18.80 -1.64 22.95
N VAL A 178 -19.02 -0.37 22.65
CA VAL A 178 -20.17 0.13 21.90
C VAL A 178 -19.72 0.59 20.52
N GLU A 179 -20.43 0.18 19.47
CA GLU A 179 -20.15 0.62 18.11
C GLU A 179 -20.43 2.10 17.93
N CYS A 180 -19.48 2.84 17.38
CA CYS A 180 -19.59 4.27 17.12
C CYS A 180 -20.56 4.53 15.97
N ALA A 181 -21.30 5.63 16.06
CA ALA A 181 -22.06 6.16 14.92
C ALA A 181 -21.13 6.75 13.83
N ALA A 182 -21.67 7.00 12.65
CA ALA A 182 -20.92 7.66 11.59
C ALA A 182 -20.38 9.03 12.05
N ASN A 183 -19.11 9.30 11.75
CA ASN A 183 -18.35 10.49 12.16
C ASN A 183 -17.99 10.55 13.66
N GLU A 184 -18.23 9.53 14.44
CA GLU A 184 -17.66 9.41 15.79
C GLU A 184 -16.25 8.86 15.74
N ILE A 185 -15.40 9.35 16.64
CA ILE A 185 -14.02 8.87 16.83
C ILE A 185 -14.05 7.67 17.78
N GLY A 186 -13.33 6.61 17.42
CA GLY A 186 -13.21 5.42 18.24
C GLY A 186 -12.00 4.57 17.83
N GLU A 187 -11.91 3.39 18.42
CA GLU A 187 -10.87 2.39 18.14
C GLU A 187 -11.34 1.48 17.00
N ILE A 188 -10.43 1.22 16.04
CA ILE A 188 -10.72 0.33 14.90
C ILE A 188 -10.53 -1.11 15.35
N CYS A 189 -11.59 -1.89 15.29
CA CYS A 189 -11.58 -3.33 15.49
C CYS A 189 -11.64 -4.04 14.14
N VAL A 190 -10.75 -5.01 13.94
CA VAL A 190 -10.63 -5.77 12.69
C VAL A 190 -10.74 -7.26 12.97
N SER A 191 -11.45 -7.95 12.08
CA SER A 191 -11.43 -9.41 11.99
C SER A 191 -11.32 -9.79 10.50
N ASN A 192 -10.33 -10.60 10.16
CA ASN A 192 -10.10 -11.08 8.81
C ASN A 192 -9.45 -12.49 8.85
N PRO A 193 -9.22 -13.16 7.70
CA PRO A 193 -8.52 -14.45 7.65
C PRO A 193 -7.02 -14.39 7.97
N GLY A 194 -6.46 -13.19 8.12
CA GLY A 194 -5.04 -12.94 8.42
C GLY A 194 -4.66 -12.90 9.88
#